data_34081e0a17eca46dc30eb9bcfb5c9549
#
_entry.id   34081e0a17eca46dc30eb9bcfb5c9549
#
_cell.length_a   1.000
_cell.length_b   1.000
_cell.length_c   1.000
_cell.angle_alpha   90.00
_cell.angle_beta   90.00
_cell.angle_gamma   90.00
#
_symmetry.space_group_name_H-M   'P 1'
#
loop_
_entity.id
_entity.type
_entity.pdbx_description
1 polymer ?
#
loop_
_entity_poly.entity_id
_entity_poly.type
_entity_poly.pdbx_seq_one_letter_code
_entity_poly.pdbx_strand_id
1 'polypeptide(L)'
;ACWAHIRRYLTDAIPKGKQLDYTQPSVQGMMYINQLFHLEDVIKAKYSSFDAIKKARLEKEKPIVEGFLSWLDKQNPVRGSRMDKAVTYIQNRRSYLMTYLEDGHCSFSNNLSENAIRPFTVGRKNWLFCDTPNGAQASAIVYTMVEMAKANGVNVYHYLTYLLEKLPNDRMSDEELDRLAPWNEEVKAEIERRANDSKEIRNADLQKFSNCNNINIHCKLHCKFCIEILSCW
;
A
#
# COMPACT_ATOMS: atom_id res chain seq x y z
N ALA A 1 -14.92 -2.84 5.26
CA ALA A 1 -14.28 -3.44 6.45
C ALA A 1 -13.19 -4.41 6.04
N CYS A 2 -12.18 -4.62 6.89
CA CYS A 2 -11.04 -5.48 6.60
C CYS A 2 -11.09 -6.74 7.47
N TRP A 3 -11.24 -7.91 6.87
CA TRP A 3 -11.29 -9.18 7.57
C TRP A 3 -9.97 -9.53 8.29
N ALA A 4 -8.83 -9.03 7.78
CA ALA A 4 -7.53 -9.20 8.44
C ALA A 4 -7.47 -8.50 9.81
N HIS A 5 -8.11 -7.33 9.95
CA HIS A 5 -8.21 -6.65 11.25
C HIS A 5 -9.10 -7.41 12.23
N ILE A 6 -10.24 -7.94 11.77
CA ILE A 6 -11.11 -8.78 12.60
C ILE A 6 -10.33 -9.99 13.12
N ARG A 7 -9.59 -10.66 12.22
CA ARG A 7 -8.70 -11.76 12.59
C ARG A 7 -7.72 -11.37 13.69
N ARG A 8 -7.08 -10.22 13.58
CA ARG A 8 -6.12 -9.71 14.57
C ARG A 8 -6.77 -9.49 15.94
N TYR A 9 -7.92 -8.80 15.98
CA TYR A 9 -8.65 -8.57 17.23
C TYR A 9 -9.05 -9.86 17.95
N LEU A 10 -9.55 -10.85 17.20
CA LEU A 10 -9.89 -12.16 17.77
C LEU A 10 -8.64 -12.94 18.23
N THR A 11 -7.54 -12.89 17.45
CA THR A 11 -6.26 -13.50 17.84
C THR A 11 -5.72 -12.88 19.14
N ASP A 12 -5.78 -11.56 19.28
CA ASP A 12 -5.34 -10.84 20.47
C ASP A 12 -6.20 -11.15 21.69
N ALA A 13 -7.44 -11.58 21.49
CA ALA A 13 -8.34 -12.01 22.55
C ALA A 13 -8.10 -13.44 23.02
N ILE A 14 -7.32 -14.25 22.30
CA ILE A 14 -6.93 -15.60 22.72
C ILE A 14 -5.88 -15.50 23.82
N PRO A 15 -6.04 -16.20 24.97
CA PRO A 15 -5.05 -16.21 26.04
C PRO A 15 -3.72 -16.78 25.58
N LYS A 16 -2.64 -16.05 25.81
CA LYS A 16 -1.29 -16.50 25.45
C LYS A 16 -0.77 -17.58 26.41
N GLY A 17 0.03 -18.50 25.87
CA GLY A 17 0.74 -19.53 26.67
C GLY A 17 -0.11 -20.67 27.18
N LYS A 18 -1.36 -20.79 26.72
CA LYS A 18 -2.24 -21.93 27.01
C LYS A 18 -2.52 -22.74 25.76
N GLN A 19 -2.83 -24.02 25.93
CA GLN A 19 -3.35 -24.86 24.85
C GLN A 19 -4.63 -24.24 24.29
N LEU A 20 -4.84 -24.31 22.98
CA LEU A 20 -6.05 -23.81 22.33
C LEU A 20 -7.29 -24.50 22.89
N ASP A 21 -8.17 -23.70 23.45
CA ASP A 21 -9.45 -24.16 23.98
C ASP A 21 -10.56 -23.74 23.00
N TYR A 22 -11.11 -24.70 22.30
CA TYR A 22 -12.15 -24.52 21.28
C TYR A 22 -13.52 -24.09 21.85
N THR A 23 -13.68 -24.13 23.16
CA THR A 23 -14.89 -23.63 23.82
C THR A 23 -14.85 -22.12 24.03
N GLN A 24 -13.67 -21.50 23.92
CA GLN A 24 -13.52 -20.06 24.09
C GLN A 24 -14.10 -19.28 22.91
N PRO A 25 -14.87 -18.21 23.18
CA PRO A 25 -15.46 -17.38 22.14
C PRO A 25 -14.46 -16.83 21.13
N SER A 26 -13.27 -16.39 21.58
CA SER A 26 -12.23 -15.87 20.68
C SER A 26 -11.72 -16.93 19.70
N VAL A 27 -11.59 -18.19 20.14
CA VAL A 27 -11.19 -19.31 19.28
C VAL A 27 -12.30 -19.67 18.32
N GLN A 28 -13.56 -19.73 18.80
CA GLN A 28 -14.72 -19.98 17.93
C GLN A 28 -14.85 -18.93 16.83
N GLY A 29 -14.73 -17.65 17.18
CA GLY A 29 -14.73 -16.57 16.19
C GLY A 29 -13.59 -16.72 15.17
N MET A 30 -12.39 -17.11 15.62
CA MET A 30 -11.25 -17.37 14.74
C MET A 30 -11.47 -18.51 13.77
N MET A 31 -12.24 -19.56 14.14
CA MET A 31 -12.54 -20.66 13.23
C MET A 31 -13.34 -20.16 12.01
N TYR A 32 -14.37 -19.31 12.21
CA TYR A 32 -15.09 -18.70 11.09
C TYR A 32 -14.17 -17.89 10.19
N ILE A 33 -13.30 -17.08 10.79
CA ILE A 33 -12.39 -16.21 10.02
C ILE A 33 -11.37 -17.04 9.24
N ASN A 34 -10.78 -18.08 9.84
CA ASN A 34 -9.84 -18.98 9.16
C ASN A 34 -10.51 -19.73 8.00
N GLN A 35 -11.77 -20.14 8.17
CA GLN A 35 -12.53 -20.77 7.10
C GLN A 35 -12.78 -19.81 5.94
N LEU A 36 -13.11 -18.54 6.20
CA LEU A 36 -13.26 -17.51 5.17
C LEU A 36 -11.96 -17.27 4.41
N PHE A 37 -10.82 -17.10 5.11
CA PHE A 37 -9.53 -16.94 4.46
C PHE A 37 -9.15 -18.13 3.58
N HIS A 38 -9.37 -19.35 4.08
CA HIS A 38 -9.10 -20.55 3.29
C HIS A 38 -9.98 -20.63 2.04
N LEU A 39 -11.28 -20.33 2.15
CA LEU A 39 -12.18 -20.33 0.99
C LEU A 39 -11.82 -19.25 -0.02
N GLU A 40 -11.47 -18.05 0.42
CA GLU A 40 -11.04 -16.99 -0.47
C GLU A 40 -9.79 -17.37 -1.27
N ASP A 41 -8.82 -18.05 -0.62
CA ASP A 41 -7.62 -18.56 -1.29
C ASP A 41 -7.98 -19.63 -2.35
N VAL A 42 -8.88 -20.55 -2.01
CA VAL A 42 -9.37 -21.59 -2.93
C VAL A 42 -10.15 -20.98 -4.10
N ILE A 43 -11.01 -19.98 -3.84
CA ILE A 43 -11.80 -19.31 -4.87
C ILE A 43 -10.87 -18.59 -5.84
N LYS A 44 -9.90 -17.83 -5.35
CA LYS A 44 -8.94 -17.11 -6.19
C LYS A 44 -8.04 -18.03 -7.00
N ALA A 45 -7.65 -19.17 -6.45
CA ALA A 45 -6.86 -20.16 -7.18
C ALA A 45 -7.67 -20.84 -8.30
N LYS A 46 -9.00 -20.98 -8.12
CA LYS A 46 -9.87 -21.71 -9.06
C LYS A 46 -10.45 -20.84 -10.15
N TYR A 47 -10.76 -19.58 -9.88
CA TYR A 47 -11.51 -18.70 -10.78
C TYR A 47 -10.68 -17.47 -11.15
N SER A 48 -10.60 -17.18 -12.47
CA SER A 48 -9.92 -16.00 -13.02
C SER A 48 -10.86 -14.84 -13.32
N SER A 49 -12.16 -15.14 -13.53
CA SER A 49 -13.17 -14.11 -13.81
C SER A 49 -13.75 -13.55 -12.52
N PHE A 50 -13.87 -12.23 -12.44
CA PHE A 50 -14.44 -11.54 -11.28
C PHE A 50 -15.91 -11.89 -11.03
N ASP A 51 -16.69 -12.15 -12.09
CA ASP A 51 -18.08 -12.61 -11.96
C ASP A 51 -18.14 -14.03 -11.36
N ALA A 52 -17.23 -14.92 -11.76
CA ALA A 52 -17.14 -16.25 -11.18
C ALA A 52 -16.70 -16.22 -9.71
N ILE A 53 -15.77 -15.32 -9.35
CA ILE A 53 -15.34 -15.09 -7.97
C ILE A 53 -16.53 -14.59 -7.14
N LYS A 54 -17.26 -13.57 -7.62
CA LYS A 54 -18.45 -13.05 -6.95
C LYS A 54 -19.48 -14.16 -6.71
N LYS A 55 -19.80 -14.96 -7.73
CA LYS A 55 -20.76 -16.07 -7.62
C LYS A 55 -20.30 -17.10 -6.59
N ALA A 56 -19.03 -17.48 -6.61
CA ALA A 56 -18.46 -18.46 -5.67
C ALA A 56 -18.47 -17.93 -4.22
N ARG A 57 -18.18 -16.64 -4.01
CA ARG A 57 -18.27 -15.98 -2.69
C ARG A 57 -19.71 -15.99 -2.16
N LEU A 58 -20.69 -15.62 -2.99
CA LEU A 58 -22.09 -15.63 -2.62
C LEU A 58 -22.58 -17.04 -2.25
N GLU A 59 -22.11 -18.06 -2.94
CA GLU A 59 -22.50 -19.44 -2.70
C GLU A 59 -21.83 -20.02 -1.44
N LYS A 60 -20.54 -19.77 -1.23
CA LYS A 60 -19.73 -20.46 -0.22
C LYS A 60 -19.40 -19.62 1.00
N GLU A 61 -19.10 -18.35 0.84
CA GLU A 61 -18.66 -17.51 1.95
C GLU A 61 -19.80 -16.77 2.63
N LYS A 62 -20.82 -16.34 1.89
CA LYS A 62 -21.98 -15.65 2.47
C LYS A 62 -22.61 -16.44 3.63
N PRO A 63 -22.89 -17.75 3.54
CA PRO A 63 -23.45 -18.50 4.66
C PRO A 63 -22.55 -18.49 5.90
N ILE A 64 -21.21 -18.50 5.70
CA ILE A 64 -20.25 -18.47 6.80
C ILE A 64 -20.24 -17.10 7.47
N VAL A 65 -20.29 -16.00 6.68
CA VAL A 65 -20.41 -14.64 7.22
C VAL A 65 -21.70 -14.48 8.00
N GLU A 66 -22.83 -14.99 7.50
CA GLU A 66 -24.12 -14.97 8.20
C GLU A 66 -24.06 -15.78 9.51
N GLY A 67 -23.44 -16.96 9.47
CA GLY A 67 -23.19 -17.79 10.65
C GLY A 67 -22.30 -17.06 11.69
N PHE A 68 -21.24 -16.42 11.22
CA PHE A 68 -20.38 -15.60 12.07
C PHE A 68 -21.12 -14.44 12.73
N LEU A 69 -21.94 -13.72 11.98
CA LEU A 69 -22.74 -12.62 12.51
C LEU A 69 -23.77 -13.10 13.52
N SER A 70 -24.43 -14.24 13.26
CA SER A 70 -25.37 -14.86 14.19
C SER A 70 -24.67 -15.34 15.48
N TRP A 71 -23.44 -15.85 15.37
CA TRP A 71 -22.59 -16.18 16.51
C TRP A 71 -22.20 -14.92 17.28
N LEU A 72 -21.79 -13.84 16.58
CA LEU A 72 -21.41 -12.55 17.19
C LEU A 72 -22.53 -11.96 18.05
N ASP A 73 -23.79 -12.05 17.60
CA ASP A 73 -24.95 -11.52 18.29
C ASP A 73 -25.22 -12.20 19.65
N LYS A 74 -24.70 -13.40 19.81
CA LYS A 74 -24.82 -14.18 21.06
C LYS A 74 -23.69 -13.88 22.06
N GLN A 75 -22.69 -13.07 21.66
CA GLN A 75 -21.54 -12.80 22.51
C GLN A 75 -21.86 -11.67 23.50
N ASN A 76 -21.57 -11.93 24.77
CA ASN A 76 -21.68 -10.94 25.85
C ASN A 76 -20.38 -10.91 26.67
N PRO A 77 -19.28 -10.38 26.13
CA PRO A 77 -17.99 -10.41 26.80
C PRO A 77 -17.95 -9.44 27.98
N VAL A 78 -17.06 -9.73 28.92
CA VAL A 78 -16.79 -8.85 30.07
C VAL A 78 -16.29 -7.49 29.54
N ARG A 79 -16.95 -6.43 30.00
CA ARG A 79 -16.65 -5.04 29.58
C ARG A 79 -15.16 -4.70 29.81
N GLY A 80 -14.54 -4.10 28.81
CA GLY A 80 -13.12 -3.73 28.81
C GLY A 80 -12.15 -4.87 28.50
N SER A 81 -12.63 -6.12 28.37
CA SER A 81 -11.80 -7.25 27.97
C SER A 81 -11.32 -7.13 26.53
N ARG A 82 -10.32 -7.95 26.14
CA ARG A 82 -9.87 -8.01 24.74
C ARG A 82 -10.98 -8.53 23.82
N MET A 83 -11.80 -9.45 24.29
CA MET A 83 -12.96 -9.95 23.55
C MET A 83 -14.03 -8.88 23.37
N ASP A 84 -14.28 -8.05 24.38
CA ASP A 84 -15.20 -6.91 24.28
C ASP A 84 -14.74 -5.91 23.21
N LYS A 85 -13.44 -5.61 23.15
CA LYS A 85 -12.86 -4.77 22.08
C LYS A 85 -13.04 -5.39 20.70
N ALA A 86 -12.87 -6.71 20.58
CA ALA A 86 -13.07 -7.42 19.32
C ALA A 86 -14.53 -7.35 18.88
N VAL A 87 -15.48 -7.68 19.76
CA VAL A 87 -16.93 -7.63 19.50
C VAL A 87 -17.35 -6.23 19.10
N THR A 88 -16.97 -5.22 19.88
CA THR A 88 -17.28 -3.80 19.59
C THR A 88 -16.72 -3.36 18.24
N TYR A 89 -15.47 -3.73 17.92
CA TYR A 89 -14.86 -3.42 16.65
C TYR A 89 -15.65 -4.01 15.48
N ILE A 90 -16.08 -5.27 15.59
CA ILE A 90 -16.81 -5.98 14.55
C ILE A 90 -18.22 -5.39 14.40
N GLN A 91 -18.92 -5.17 15.50
CA GLN A 91 -20.28 -4.58 15.50
C GLN A 91 -20.32 -3.21 14.84
N ASN A 92 -19.36 -2.33 15.15
CA ASN A 92 -19.26 -1.01 14.54
C ASN A 92 -19.03 -1.03 13.02
N ARG A 93 -18.64 -2.18 12.45
CA ARG A 93 -18.35 -2.37 11.02
C ARG A 93 -19.25 -3.38 10.35
N ARG A 94 -20.27 -3.85 11.06
CA ARG A 94 -21.18 -4.92 10.63
C ARG A 94 -21.77 -4.67 9.24
N SER A 95 -22.23 -3.45 8.97
CA SER A 95 -22.83 -3.07 7.68
C SER A 95 -21.89 -3.20 6.49
N TYR A 96 -20.58 -3.17 6.73
CA TYR A 96 -19.55 -3.22 5.69
C TYR A 96 -18.92 -4.59 5.50
N LEU A 97 -19.29 -5.59 6.32
CA LEU A 97 -18.63 -6.90 6.28
C LEU A 97 -19.00 -7.73 5.05
N MET A 98 -20.16 -7.47 4.47
CA MET A 98 -20.62 -8.17 3.28
C MET A 98 -20.34 -7.44 1.97
N THR A 99 -19.86 -6.18 1.99
CA THR A 99 -19.64 -5.37 0.78
C THR A 99 -18.73 -6.05 -0.24
N TYR A 100 -17.73 -6.83 0.20
CA TYR A 100 -16.82 -7.55 -0.71
C TYR A 100 -17.52 -8.67 -1.51
N LEU A 101 -18.71 -9.10 -1.08
CA LEU A 101 -19.52 -10.07 -1.80
C LEU A 101 -20.26 -9.47 -2.99
N GLU A 102 -20.40 -8.13 -3.03
CA GLU A 102 -21.13 -7.42 -4.06
C GLU A 102 -20.37 -7.34 -5.38
N ASP A 103 -19.03 -7.39 -5.32
CA ASP A 103 -18.15 -7.29 -6.49
C ASP A 103 -16.93 -8.19 -6.34
N GLY A 104 -16.65 -8.99 -7.38
CA GLY A 104 -15.48 -9.87 -7.43
C GLY A 104 -14.13 -9.15 -7.46
N HIS A 105 -14.09 -7.87 -7.86
CA HIS A 105 -12.89 -7.03 -7.80
C HIS A 105 -12.52 -6.63 -6.38
N CYS A 106 -13.49 -6.59 -5.46
CA CYS A 106 -13.23 -6.20 -4.09
C CYS A 106 -12.25 -7.16 -3.40
N SER A 107 -11.22 -6.59 -2.78
CA SER A 107 -10.29 -7.37 -1.98
C SER A 107 -10.92 -7.75 -0.63
N PHE A 108 -10.71 -8.99 -0.21
CA PHE A 108 -11.10 -9.50 1.10
C PHE A 108 -10.33 -8.82 2.25
N SER A 109 -9.12 -8.34 1.96
CA SER A 109 -8.24 -7.64 2.88
C SER A 109 -7.86 -6.27 2.34
N ASN A 110 -7.81 -5.25 3.20
CA ASN A 110 -7.37 -3.89 2.86
C ASN A 110 -5.84 -3.70 2.90
N ASN A 111 -5.08 -4.79 3.07
CA ASN A 111 -3.62 -4.71 3.23
C ASN A 111 -2.94 -4.05 2.03
N LEU A 112 -3.45 -4.25 0.81
CA LEU A 112 -2.88 -3.62 -0.39
C LEU A 112 -2.97 -2.10 -0.31
N SER A 113 -4.15 -1.56 0.02
CA SER A 113 -4.35 -0.12 0.18
C SER A 113 -3.54 0.45 1.36
N GLU A 114 -3.47 -0.29 2.48
CA GLU A 114 -2.68 0.12 3.64
C GLU A 114 -1.18 0.15 3.31
N ASN A 115 -0.67 -0.81 2.54
CA ASN A 115 0.72 -0.82 2.09
C ASN A 115 1.02 0.32 1.10
N ALA A 116 0.07 0.68 0.23
CA ALA A 116 0.22 1.82 -0.68
C ALA A 116 0.31 3.17 0.07
N ILE A 117 -0.45 3.32 1.18
CA ILE A 117 -0.42 4.53 2.01
C ILE A 117 0.78 4.54 2.98
N ARG A 118 1.35 3.40 3.29
CA ARG A 118 2.41 3.25 4.29
C ARG A 118 3.62 4.16 4.08
N PRO A 119 4.18 4.34 2.86
CA PRO A 119 5.30 5.26 2.64
C PRO A 119 4.98 6.68 3.09
N PHE A 120 3.76 7.17 2.81
CA PHE A 120 3.28 8.46 3.27
C PHE A 120 3.24 8.55 4.81
N THR A 121 2.70 7.55 5.48
CA THR A 121 2.59 7.55 6.95
C THR A 121 3.95 7.41 7.64
N VAL A 122 4.91 6.70 7.05
CA VAL A 122 6.30 6.63 7.55
C VAL A 122 7.00 7.96 7.37
N GLY A 123 6.86 8.57 6.18
CA GLY A 123 7.43 9.87 5.84
C GLY A 123 6.90 11.01 6.73
N ARG A 124 5.72 10.85 7.35
CA ARG A 124 5.15 11.85 8.28
C ARG A 124 6.12 12.27 9.39
N LYS A 125 7.07 11.44 9.76
CA LYS A 125 8.11 11.79 10.73
C LYS A 125 9.03 12.90 10.24
N ASN A 126 9.15 13.12 8.93
CA ASN A 126 10.01 14.13 8.33
C ASN A 126 9.29 15.49 8.19
N TRP A 127 7.99 15.50 7.84
CA TRP A 127 7.22 16.72 7.65
C TRP A 127 6.13 16.97 8.71
N LEU A 128 5.93 16.04 9.64
CA LEU A 128 5.03 16.08 10.79
C LEU A 128 3.54 16.22 10.43
N PHE A 129 3.15 17.34 9.83
CA PHE A 129 1.76 17.64 9.44
C PHE A 129 1.74 18.64 8.27
N CYS A 130 0.58 18.82 7.67
CA CYS A 130 0.29 19.84 6.68
C CYS A 130 -0.54 20.94 7.32
N ASP A 131 -0.09 22.20 7.22
CA ASP A 131 -0.74 23.34 7.87
C ASP A 131 -2.14 23.64 7.31
N THR A 132 -2.39 23.27 6.06
CA THR A 132 -3.66 23.55 5.38
C THR A 132 -4.23 22.30 4.69
N PRO A 133 -5.58 22.23 4.52
CA PRO A 133 -6.22 21.19 3.71
C PRO A 133 -5.65 21.09 2.29
N ASN A 134 -5.37 22.23 1.65
CA ASN A 134 -4.78 22.26 0.31
C ASN A 134 -3.37 21.68 0.28
N GLY A 135 -2.55 21.96 1.30
CA GLY A 135 -1.22 21.35 1.45
C GLY A 135 -1.28 19.84 1.64
N ALA A 136 -2.27 19.35 2.42
CA ALA A 136 -2.51 17.92 2.58
C ALA A 136 -2.94 17.26 1.26
N GLN A 137 -3.80 17.91 0.50
CA GLN A 137 -4.25 17.41 -0.81
C GLN A 137 -3.09 17.37 -1.81
N ALA A 138 -2.27 18.44 -1.89
CA ALA A 138 -1.09 18.47 -2.75
C ALA A 138 -0.11 17.34 -2.40
N SER A 139 0.15 17.12 -1.12
CA SER A 139 0.99 16.01 -0.65
C SER A 139 0.41 14.64 -1.06
N ALA A 140 -0.89 14.44 -0.93
CA ALA A 140 -1.55 13.20 -1.34
C ALA A 140 -1.43 12.96 -2.85
N ILE A 141 -1.58 14.00 -3.67
CA ILE A 141 -1.43 13.93 -5.14
C ILE A 141 0.00 13.52 -5.50
N VAL A 142 1.01 14.19 -4.96
CA VAL A 142 2.43 13.88 -5.25
C VAL A 142 2.77 12.45 -4.85
N TYR A 143 2.33 12.00 -3.66
CA TYR A 143 2.55 10.63 -3.23
C TYR A 143 1.83 9.60 -4.11
N THR A 144 0.62 9.91 -4.58
CA THR A 144 -0.09 9.06 -5.53
C THR A 144 0.73 8.90 -6.82
N MET A 145 1.26 10.00 -7.38
CA MET A 145 2.13 9.94 -8.56
C MET A 145 3.40 9.11 -8.33
N VAL A 146 4.04 9.25 -7.16
CA VAL A 146 5.20 8.45 -6.76
C VAL A 146 4.88 6.96 -6.72
N GLU A 147 3.78 6.58 -6.08
CA GLU A 147 3.40 5.15 -5.97
C GLU A 147 2.91 4.59 -7.31
N MET A 148 2.25 5.39 -8.14
CA MET A 148 1.89 4.98 -9.51
C MET A 148 3.12 4.77 -10.39
N ALA A 149 4.12 5.65 -10.31
CA ALA A 149 5.39 5.46 -11.03
C ALA A 149 6.09 4.17 -10.61
N LYS A 150 6.19 3.90 -9.30
CA LYS A 150 6.76 2.65 -8.76
C LYS A 150 6.00 1.42 -9.24
N ALA A 151 4.66 1.46 -9.19
CA ALA A 151 3.81 0.34 -9.60
C ALA A 151 3.98 -0.01 -11.10
N ASN A 152 4.35 0.99 -11.92
CA ASN A 152 4.62 0.83 -13.35
C ASN A 152 6.11 0.61 -13.68
N GLY A 153 6.99 0.44 -12.67
CA GLY A 153 8.42 0.22 -12.87
C GLY A 153 9.19 1.43 -13.39
N VAL A 154 8.60 2.63 -13.29
CA VAL A 154 9.17 3.88 -13.79
C VAL A 154 10.03 4.52 -12.72
N ASN A 155 11.21 5.06 -13.10
CA ASN A 155 12.07 5.80 -12.18
C ASN A 155 11.38 7.08 -11.72
N VAL A 156 11.09 7.16 -10.41
CA VAL A 156 10.30 8.24 -9.81
C VAL A 156 10.92 9.61 -10.02
N TYR A 157 12.25 9.76 -9.86
CA TYR A 157 12.94 11.03 -10.00
C TYR A 157 12.79 11.58 -11.43
N HIS A 158 13.13 10.77 -12.43
CA HIS A 158 13.04 11.17 -13.83
C HIS A 158 11.59 11.40 -14.26
N TYR A 159 10.64 10.65 -13.72
CA TYR A 159 9.22 10.84 -14.00
C TYR A 159 8.69 12.16 -13.45
N LEU A 160 8.98 12.47 -12.19
CA LEU A 160 8.56 13.75 -11.60
C LEU A 160 9.23 14.95 -12.32
N THR A 161 10.51 14.83 -12.69
CA THR A 161 11.19 15.85 -13.50
C THR A 161 10.49 16.03 -14.85
N TYR A 162 10.14 14.95 -15.52
CA TYR A 162 9.41 14.97 -16.78
C TYR A 162 8.05 15.68 -16.65
N LEU A 163 7.28 15.35 -15.60
CA LEU A 163 6.00 16.01 -15.34
C LEU A 163 6.17 17.52 -15.08
N LEU A 164 7.19 17.92 -14.31
CA LEU A 164 7.48 19.33 -14.07
C LEU A 164 7.86 20.09 -15.34
N GLU A 165 8.54 19.44 -16.28
CA GLU A 165 8.86 20.02 -17.59
C GLU A 165 7.62 20.15 -18.50
N LYS A 166 6.69 19.17 -18.44
CA LYS A 166 5.46 19.18 -19.24
C LYS A 166 4.39 20.12 -18.70
N LEU A 167 4.48 20.50 -17.42
CA LEU A 167 3.57 21.43 -16.74
C LEU A 167 2.08 21.08 -16.97
N PRO A 168 1.62 19.88 -16.60
CA PRO A 168 0.22 19.51 -16.76
C PRO A 168 -0.69 20.53 -16.04
N ASN A 169 -1.79 20.86 -16.67
CA ASN A 169 -2.72 21.87 -16.16
C ASN A 169 -4.18 21.50 -16.46
N ASP A 170 -5.11 22.23 -15.88
CA ASP A 170 -6.56 22.02 -15.96
C ASP A 170 -7.19 22.30 -17.34
N ARG A 171 -6.41 22.79 -18.31
CA ARG A 171 -6.84 23.03 -19.69
C ARG A 171 -6.54 21.85 -20.62
N MET A 172 -5.74 20.91 -20.16
CA MET A 172 -5.43 19.69 -20.90
C MET A 172 -6.65 18.75 -20.89
N SER A 173 -6.89 18.09 -22.03
CA SER A 173 -7.90 17.04 -22.13
C SER A 173 -7.47 15.78 -21.35
N ASP A 174 -8.41 14.89 -21.08
CA ASP A 174 -8.11 13.61 -20.42
C ASP A 174 -7.13 12.77 -21.25
N GLU A 175 -7.23 12.83 -22.60
CA GLU A 175 -6.32 12.13 -23.50
C GLU A 175 -4.89 12.72 -23.47
N GLU A 176 -4.76 14.03 -23.32
CA GLU A 176 -3.45 14.68 -23.15
C GLU A 176 -2.82 14.32 -21.81
N LEU A 177 -3.62 14.28 -20.73
CA LEU A 177 -3.17 13.87 -19.41
C LEU A 177 -2.79 12.38 -19.38
N ASP A 178 -3.54 11.51 -20.06
CA ASP A 178 -3.23 10.08 -20.15
C ASP A 178 -1.91 9.82 -20.87
N ARG A 179 -1.53 10.66 -21.85
CA ARG A 179 -0.20 10.61 -22.50
C ARG A 179 0.96 10.92 -21.56
N LEU A 180 0.71 11.57 -20.43
CA LEU A 180 1.72 11.85 -19.41
C LEU A 180 1.75 10.79 -18.29
N ALA A 181 0.84 9.83 -18.33
CA ALA A 181 0.69 8.82 -17.29
C ALA A 181 1.85 7.81 -17.26
N PRO A 182 2.22 7.27 -16.08
CA PRO A 182 3.36 6.36 -15.93
C PRO A 182 3.13 4.98 -16.55
N TRP A 183 1.92 4.66 -16.99
CA TRP A 183 1.60 3.45 -17.77
C TRP A 183 1.74 3.64 -19.27
N ASN A 184 1.88 4.85 -19.76
CA ASN A 184 2.07 5.13 -21.19
C ASN A 184 3.46 4.66 -21.62
N GLU A 185 3.52 3.90 -22.72
CA GLU A 185 4.76 3.28 -23.17
C GLU A 185 5.79 4.32 -23.70
N GLU A 186 5.33 5.43 -24.28
CA GLU A 186 6.22 6.52 -24.72
C GLU A 186 6.88 7.19 -23.52
N VAL A 187 6.12 7.39 -22.42
CA VAL A 187 6.65 7.94 -21.17
C VAL A 187 7.67 6.98 -20.56
N LYS A 188 7.37 5.69 -20.50
CA LYS A 188 8.31 4.67 -19.99
C LYS A 188 9.63 4.71 -20.76
N ALA A 189 9.57 4.68 -22.08
CA ALA A 189 10.75 4.73 -22.94
C ALA A 189 11.58 6.01 -22.72
N GLU A 190 10.93 7.17 -22.64
CA GLU A 190 11.60 8.45 -22.40
C GLU A 190 12.26 8.48 -21.02
N ILE A 191 11.58 7.99 -19.98
CA ILE A 191 12.13 7.96 -18.61
C ILE A 191 13.31 6.99 -18.51
N GLU A 192 13.24 5.84 -19.18
CA GLU A 192 14.34 4.89 -19.24
C GLU A 192 15.56 5.46 -19.96
N ARG A 193 15.37 6.16 -21.08
CA ARG A 193 16.42 6.90 -21.77
C ARG A 193 17.10 7.90 -20.81
N ARG A 194 16.35 8.75 -20.11
CA ARG A 194 16.88 9.74 -19.16
C ARG A 194 17.67 9.08 -18.02
N ALA A 195 17.18 7.95 -17.53
CA ALA A 195 17.86 7.20 -16.48
C ALA A 195 19.19 6.62 -16.95
N ASN A 196 19.29 6.17 -18.20
CA ASN A 196 20.52 5.65 -18.79
C ASN A 196 21.51 6.77 -19.09
N ASP A 197 21.09 7.89 -19.68
CA ASP A 197 21.93 9.07 -19.91
C ASP A 197 22.57 9.54 -18.57
N SER A 198 21.79 9.57 -17.49
CA SER A 198 22.27 9.95 -16.16
C SER A 198 23.31 8.98 -15.57
N LYS A 199 23.16 7.67 -15.88
CA LYS A 199 24.18 6.66 -15.47
C LYS A 199 25.47 6.80 -16.24
N GLU A 200 25.40 7.07 -17.55
CA GLU A 200 26.56 7.29 -18.40
C GLU A 200 27.37 8.49 -17.96
N ILE A 201 26.72 9.64 -17.69
CA ILE A 201 27.37 10.83 -17.17
C ILE A 201 28.08 10.53 -15.84
N ARG A 202 27.41 9.87 -14.91
CA ARG A 202 28.00 9.48 -13.61
C ARG A 202 29.20 8.57 -13.78
N ASN A 203 29.13 7.59 -14.66
CA ASN A 203 30.24 6.67 -14.92
C ASN A 203 31.43 7.38 -15.58
N ALA A 204 31.17 8.30 -16.51
CA ALA A 204 32.22 9.13 -17.12
C ALA A 204 32.93 10.03 -16.08
N ASP A 205 32.19 10.60 -15.15
CA ASP A 205 32.76 11.41 -14.07
C ASP A 205 33.57 10.55 -13.09
N LEU A 206 33.09 9.35 -12.72
CA LEU A 206 33.84 8.42 -11.89
C LEU A 206 35.15 7.96 -12.56
N GLN A 207 35.14 7.74 -13.89
CA GLN A 207 36.35 7.41 -14.64
C GLN A 207 37.35 8.59 -14.65
N LYS A 208 36.88 9.83 -14.80
CA LYS A 208 37.73 11.03 -14.69
C LYS A 208 38.39 11.11 -13.32
N PHE A 209 37.62 10.89 -12.23
CA PHE A 209 38.16 10.87 -10.86
C PHE A 209 39.18 9.71 -10.65
N SER A 210 38.92 8.52 -11.18
CA SER A 210 39.85 7.39 -11.12
C SER A 210 41.15 7.69 -11.87
N ASN A 211 41.09 8.32 -13.04
CA ASN A 211 42.26 8.71 -13.82
C ASN A 211 43.07 9.85 -13.15
N CYS A 212 42.40 10.76 -12.39
CA CYS A 212 43.09 11.78 -11.61
C CYS A 212 43.84 11.20 -10.40
N ASN A 213 43.42 10.07 -9.84
CA ASN A 213 44.12 9.41 -8.73
C ASN A 213 45.41 8.67 -9.16
N ASN A 214 45.64 8.44 -10.45
CA ASN A 214 46.86 7.89 -10.99
C ASN A 214 47.97 8.94 -11.25
N ILE A 215 47.64 10.23 -11.10
CA ILE A 215 48.64 11.31 -11.11
C ILE A 215 48.92 11.65 -9.64
N ASN A 216 50.09 11.24 -9.17
CA ASN A 216 50.59 11.44 -7.81
C ASN A 216 50.80 12.95 -7.53
N ILE A 217 49.72 13.67 -7.21
CA ILE A 217 49.74 15.08 -6.80
C ILE A 217 49.09 15.18 -5.43
N HIS A 218 49.93 15.49 -4.44
CA HIS A 218 49.50 16.00 -3.15
C HIS A 218 48.70 17.29 -3.34
N CYS A 219 47.39 17.20 -3.60
CA CYS A 219 46.51 18.33 -3.65
C CYS A 219 45.57 18.29 -2.46
N LYS A 220 45.94 19.01 -1.38
CA LYS A 220 45.02 19.48 -0.35
C LYS A 220 44.06 20.51 -0.99
N LEU A 221 43.06 20.03 -1.71
CA LEU A 221 41.94 20.86 -2.13
C LEU A 221 40.73 20.53 -1.26
N HIS A 222 40.41 21.46 -0.39
CA HIS A 222 39.11 21.58 0.23
C HIS A 222 38.08 21.68 -0.89
N CYS A 223 37.47 20.54 -1.25
CA CYS A 223 36.39 20.51 -2.21
C CYS A 223 35.13 21.08 -1.53
N LYS A 224 34.88 22.36 -1.63
CA LYS A 224 33.63 23.04 -1.22
C LYS A 224 32.39 22.41 -1.84
N PHE A 225 32.55 21.64 -2.91
CA PHE A 225 31.44 21.02 -3.66
C PHE A 225 30.83 19.81 -2.95
N CYS A 226 31.55 19.11 -2.05
CA CYS A 226 30.97 17.98 -1.30
C CYS A 226 30.12 18.42 -0.10
N ILE A 227 30.23 19.66 0.35
CA ILE A 227 29.50 20.16 1.53
C ILE A 227 28.10 20.70 1.11
N GLU A 228 27.95 21.18 -0.11
CA GLU A 228 26.65 21.72 -0.57
C GLU A 228 25.63 20.64 -0.94
N ILE A 229 26.06 19.41 -1.30
CA ILE A 229 25.12 18.32 -1.62
C ILE A 229 24.59 17.62 -0.36
N LEU A 230 25.30 17.70 0.78
CA LEU A 230 24.87 17.10 2.05
C LEU A 230 24.02 18.04 2.92
N SER A 231 23.90 19.31 2.56
CA SER A 231 23.05 20.29 3.28
C SER A 231 21.63 20.45 2.70
N CYS A 232 21.31 19.75 1.61
CA CYS A 232 19.98 19.75 0.98
C CYS A 232 19.22 18.40 1.11
N TRP A 233 19.62 17.61 2.13
CA TRP A 233 18.85 16.39 2.50
C TRP A 233 18.40 16.46 3.93
#